data_7a609ba15140891e06c7a95187686cf6
#
_entry.id   7a609ba15140891e06c7a95187686cf6
#
_cell.length_a   1.000
_cell.length_b   1.000
_cell.length_c   1.000
_cell.angle_alpha   90.00
_cell.angle_beta   90.00
_cell.angle_gamma   90.00
#
_symmetry.space_group_name_H-M   'P 1'
#
loop_
_entity.id
_entity.type
_entity.pdbx_description
1 polymer ?
#
loop_
_entity_poly.entity_id
_entity_poly.type
_entity_poly.pdbx_seq_one_letter_code
_entity_poly.pdbx_strand_id
1 'polypeptide(L)' 'MQTLTASEARANLYRLMDQTAESHQPITISGKRHDAVLLAAEDWQAI' A
#
# COMPACT_ATOMS: atom_id res chain seq x y z
N MET A 1 -9.82 -5.83 -1.22
CA MET A 1 -8.52 -5.13 -1.07
C MET A 1 -8.72 -3.67 -1.48
N GLN A 2 -8.18 -2.75 -0.71
CA GLN A 2 -8.29 -1.32 -0.99
C GLN A 2 -7.43 -0.95 -2.21
N THR A 3 -7.97 -0.09 -3.06
CA THR A 3 -7.24 0.41 -4.23
C THR A 3 -7.25 1.93 -4.22
N LEU A 4 -6.07 2.52 -4.37
CA LEU A 4 -5.88 3.96 -4.42
C LEU A 4 -5.11 4.32 -5.69
N THR A 5 -5.29 5.56 -6.15
CA THR A 5 -4.43 6.08 -7.22
C THR A 5 -3.04 6.39 -6.66
N ALA A 6 -2.05 6.45 -7.53
CA ALA A 6 -0.70 6.83 -7.12
C ALA A 6 -0.68 8.21 -6.46
N SER A 7 -1.48 9.16 -6.97
CA SER A 7 -1.57 10.51 -6.39
C SER A 7 -2.12 10.48 -4.98
N GLU A 8 -3.18 9.69 -4.75
CA GLU A 8 -3.75 9.54 -3.41
C GLU A 8 -2.75 8.88 -2.46
N ALA A 9 -2.06 7.85 -2.92
CA ALA A 9 -1.08 7.14 -2.11
C ALA A 9 0.07 8.07 -1.73
N ARG A 10 0.55 8.89 -2.68
CA ARG A 10 1.63 9.84 -2.40
C ARG A 10 1.23 10.86 -1.34
N ALA A 11 0.00 11.36 -1.42
CA ALA A 11 -0.48 12.38 -0.49
C ALA A 11 -0.59 11.87 0.94
N ASN A 12 -0.74 10.56 1.13
CA ASN A 12 -1.00 9.97 2.44
C ASN A 12 -0.04 8.82 2.78
N LEU A 13 1.15 8.83 2.20
CA LEU A 13 2.04 7.68 2.24
C LEU A 13 2.35 7.18 3.65
N TYR A 14 2.75 8.08 4.56
CA TYR A 14 3.10 7.65 5.92
C TYR A 14 1.92 7.03 6.65
N ARG A 15 0.74 7.61 6.48
CA ARG A 15 -0.47 7.08 7.10
C ARG A 15 -0.82 5.70 6.53
N LEU A 16 -0.62 5.51 5.22
CA LEU A 16 -0.90 4.22 4.58
C LEU A 16 0.10 3.16 5.03
N MET A 17 1.34 3.54 5.26
CA MET A 17 2.33 2.63 5.83
C MET A 17 1.91 2.15 7.22
N ASP A 18 1.43 3.07 8.05
CA ASP A 18 0.91 2.72 9.38
C ASP A 18 -0.30 1.80 9.26
N GLN A 19 -1.19 2.11 8.32
CA GLN A 19 -2.40 1.31 8.11
C GLN A 19 -2.05 -0.13 7.73
N THR A 20 -1.11 -0.34 6.80
CA THR A 20 -0.72 -1.69 6.40
C THR A 20 -0.03 -2.44 7.54
N ALA A 21 0.73 -1.73 8.37
CA ALA A 21 1.40 -2.34 9.51
C ALA A 21 0.39 -2.82 10.56
N GLU A 22 -0.69 -2.08 10.76
CA GLU A 22 -1.71 -2.43 11.75
C GLU A 22 -2.68 -3.49 11.24
N SER A 23 -3.14 -3.33 9.99
CA SER A 23 -4.18 -4.20 9.43
C SER A 23 -3.64 -5.50 8.85
N HIS A 24 -2.36 -5.51 8.48
CA HIS A 24 -1.73 -6.62 7.75
C HIS A 24 -2.41 -6.89 6.41
N GLN A 25 -3.10 -5.88 5.86
CA GLN A 25 -3.79 -6.00 4.57
C GLN A 25 -3.07 -5.16 3.51
N PRO A 26 -2.79 -5.74 2.34
CA PRO A 26 -2.16 -4.99 1.27
C PRO A 26 -3.10 -3.96 0.68
N ILE A 27 -2.51 -2.90 0.11
CA ILE A 27 -3.23 -1.84 -0.60
C ILE A 27 -2.70 -1.80 -2.01
N THR A 28 -3.61 -1.87 -2.99
CA THR A 28 -3.22 -1.75 -4.40
C THR A 28 -3.10 -0.28 -4.77
N ILE A 29 -2.01 0.07 -5.43
CA ILE A 29 -1.78 1.43 -5.93
C ILE A 29 -1.84 1.40 -7.44
N SER A 30 -2.81 2.12 -7.99
CA SER A 30 -3.04 2.17 -9.42
C SER A 30 -2.23 3.31 -10.03
N GLY A 31 -1.35 2.97 -10.95
CA GLY A 31 -0.52 3.94 -11.67
C GLY A 31 -0.92 4.03 -13.13
N LYS A 32 -0.36 5.03 -13.83
CA LYS A 32 -0.64 5.20 -15.25
C LYS A 32 0.01 4.11 -16.11
N ARG A 33 1.15 3.59 -15.67
CA ARG A 33 1.91 2.61 -16.43
C ARG A 33 1.84 1.23 -15.80
N HIS A 34 1.93 1.17 -14.49
CA HIS A 34 1.93 -0.09 -13.75
C HIS A 34 1.17 0.10 -12.45
N ASP A 35 0.58 -0.97 -11.98
CA ASP A 35 0.01 -1.00 -10.64
C ASP A 35 1.03 -1.60 -9.69
N ALA A 36 0.93 -1.23 -8.42
CA ALA A 36 1.82 -1.71 -7.39
C ALA A 36 1.03 -2.09 -6.14
N VAL A 37 1.68 -2.74 -5.21
CA VAL A 37 1.05 -3.10 -3.94
C VAL A 37 1.91 -2.56 -2.81
N LEU A 38 1.26 -1.87 -1.87
CA LEU A 38 1.88 -1.45 -0.63
C LEU A 38 1.56 -2.50 0.43
N LEU A 39 2.62 -3.04 1.03
CA LEU A 39 2.50 -4.10 2.01
C LEU A 39 3.50 -3.82 3.13
N ALA A 40 3.14 -4.11 4.37
CA ALA A 40 4.09 -3.96 5.46
C ALA A 40 5.28 -4.91 5.23
N ALA A 41 6.49 -4.42 5.49
CA ALA A 41 7.70 -5.21 5.28
C ALA A 41 7.67 -6.53 6.07
N GLU A 42 7.12 -6.49 7.27
CA GLU A 42 6.96 -7.67 8.12
C GLU A 42 6.13 -8.76 7.42
N ASP A 43 5.05 -8.34 6.74
CA ASP A 43 4.18 -9.29 6.05
C ASP A 43 4.85 -9.84 4.78
N TRP A 44 5.56 -9.00 4.09
CA TRP A 44 6.34 -9.43 2.92
C TRP A 44 7.38 -10.48 3.32
N GLN A 45 8.08 -10.25 4.42
CA GLN A 45 9.12 -11.17 4.89
C GLN A 45 8.56 -12.49 5.39
N ALA A 46 7.28 -12.53 5.73
CA ALA A 46 6.61 -13.74 6.20
C ALA A 46 6.20 -14.71 5.08
N ILE A 47 6.29 -14.28 3.84
CA ILE A 47 5.91 -15.09 2.68
C ILE A 47 6.98 -16.15 2.36
#